data_a5f529393af8cb28facb9c239c629aff
#
_entry.id   a5f529393af8cb28facb9c239c629aff
#
_cell.length_a   1.000
_cell.length_b   1.000
_cell.length_c   1.000
_cell.angle_alpha   90.00
_cell.angle_beta   90.00
_cell.angle_gamma   90.00
#
_symmetry.space_group_name_H-M   'P 1'
#
loop_
_entity.id
_entity.type
_entity.pdbx_description
1 polymer ?
#
loop_
_entity_poly.entity_id
_entity_poly.type
_entity_poly.pdbx_seq_one_letter_code
_entity_poly.pdbx_strand_id
1 'polypeptide(L)'
;VAGDLIPFTPQYPLWSDGAQKTRWVRLPAGTSIDAADIDRWDFPVGTRFWKEFAFNGRKVETRLLRKDGPANWSFASYVWNDAQTDAELAPVDGIPAIVEVAPGRRHAIPSVEDCRACHDSARTEILGFTALQLSDERDPNAPHAETLAPGMLTLRALIEERLLTPARLDLVATPPRIAAPDATTRAVLGYLHRDGDHVHLGI
;
A
#
# COMPACT_ATOMS: atom_id res chain seq x y z
N VAL A 1 12.38 -13.23 -5.11
CA VAL A 1 12.15 -11.80 -5.09
C VAL A 1 13.48 -11.18 -5.43
N ALA A 2 13.52 -10.26 -6.42
CA ALA A 2 14.75 -9.58 -6.81
C ALA A 2 15.27 -8.78 -5.60
N GLY A 3 16.59 -8.78 -5.38
CA GLY A 3 17.23 -8.25 -4.17
C GLY A 3 17.09 -6.74 -3.92
N ASP A 4 16.34 -6.04 -4.74
CA ASP A 4 16.06 -4.60 -4.67
C ASP A 4 14.58 -4.29 -4.32
N LEU A 5 13.77 -5.31 -3.99
CA LEU A 5 12.40 -5.13 -3.52
C LEU A 5 12.36 -4.95 -2.01
N ILE A 6 11.84 -3.83 -1.55
CA ILE A 6 11.75 -3.48 -0.13
C ILE A 6 10.34 -3.80 0.36
N PRO A 7 10.16 -4.74 1.30
CA PRO A 7 8.85 -5.06 1.84
C PRO A 7 8.33 -3.95 2.76
N PHE A 8 7.01 -3.75 2.80
CA PHE A 8 6.37 -2.82 3.72
C PHE A 8 4.95 -3.25 4.08
N THR A 9 4.41 -2.70 5.15
CA THR A 9 3.00 -2.81 5.49
C THR A 9 2.46 -1.49 6.06
N PRO A 10 1.31 -0.98 5.58
CA PRO A 10 0.66 0.19 6.15
C PRO A 10 0.12 -0.13 7.55
N GLN A 11 -0.02 0.89 8.41
CA GLN A 11 -0.60 0.66 9.73
C GLN A 11 -2.12 0.49 9.72
N TYR A 12 -2.81 1.09 8.74
CA TYR A 12 -4.27 0.95 8.54
C TYR A 12 -4.56 0.34 7.16
N PRO A 13 -4.35 -0.98 6.97
CA PRO A 13 -4.56 -1.61 5.67
C PRO A 13 -6.03 -1.73 5.31
N LEU A 14 -6.34 -1.60 4.01
CA LEU A 14 -7.67 -1.86 3.47
C LEU A 14 -8.06 -3.33 3.65
N TRP A 15 -9.26 -3.59 4.16
CA TRP A 15 -9.83 -4.94 4.13
C TRP A 15 -10.04 -5.40 2.67
N SER A 16 -9.74 -6.64 2.37
CA SER A 16 -9.84 -7.21 1.03
C SER A 16 -10.22 -8.68 1.16
N ASP A 17 -11.50 -8.95 1.38
CA ASP A 17 -12.10 -10.29 1.48
C ASP A 17 -11.45 -11.25 2.49
N GLY A 18 -10.68 -10.71 3.43
CA GLY A 18 -9.90 -11.49 4.39
C GLY A 18 -8.57 -11.99 3.86
N ALA A 19 -8.10 -11.51 2.71
CA ALA A 19 -6.80 -11.87 2.15
C ALA A 19 -5.64 -11.51 3.09
N GLN A 20 -4.67 -12.38 3.19
CA GLN A 20 -3.32 -12.05 3.63
C GLN A 20 -2.65 -11.25 2.52
N LYS A 21 -1.95 -10.16 2.88
CA LYS A 21 -1.35 -9.25 1.90
C LYS A 21 0.13 -9.07 2.17
N THR A 22 0.94 -9.20 1.14
CA THR A 22 2.35 -8.81 1.17
C THR A 22 2.58 -7.71 0.15
N ARG A 23 3.39 -6.71 0.52
CA ARG A 23 3.63 -5.55 -0.34
C ARG A 23 5.11 -5.27 -0.45
N TRP A 24 5.50 -4.79 -1.63
CA TRP A 24 6.86 -4.37 -1.89
C TRP A 24 6.86 -3.08 -2.70
N VAL A 25 7.93 -2.31 -2.50
CA VAL A 25 8.26 -1.14 -3.32
C VAL A 25 9.65 -1.32 -3.91
N ARG A 26 9.84 -0.79 -5.11
CA ARG A 26 11.14 -0.60 -5.74
C ARG A 26 11.24 0.81 -6.27
N LEU A 27 12.25 1.53 -5.82
CA LEU A 27 12.64 2.82 -6.38
C LEU A 27 13.76 2.62 -7.41
N PRO A 28 13.83 3.41 -8.47
CA PRO A 28 14.99 3.45 -9.34
C PRO A 28 16.26 3.80 -8.56
N ALA A 29 17.39 3.19 -8.90
CA ALA A 29 18.63 3.42 -8.18
C ALA A 29 19.05 4.89 -8.18
N GLY A 30 19.47 5.40 -7.02
CA GLY A 30 19.93 6.79 -6.85
C GLY A 30 18.81 7.84 -6.86
N THR A 31 17.54 7.43 -6.77
CA THR A 31 16.41 8.35 -6.69
C THR A 31 15.81 8.40 -5.27
N SER A 32 15.03 9.44 -5.00
CA SER A 32 14.27 9.62 -3.76
C SER A 32 12.84 10.04 -4.06
N ILE A 33 11.96 9.80 -3.12
CA ILE A 33 10.56 10.24 -3.13
C ILE A 33 10.53 11.71 -2.73
N ASP A 34 9.81 12.57 -3.46
CA ASP A 34 9.54 13.93 -3.03
C ASP A 34 8.45 13.90 -1.95
N ALA A 35 8.84 14.28 -0.73
CA ALA A 35 8.01 14.31 0.47
C ALA A 35 7.81 15.75 0.99
N ALA A 36 7.92 16.76 0.12
CA ALA A 36 7.68 18.16 0.48
C ALA A 36 6.26 18.36 1.03
N ASP A 37 5.27 17.71 0.40
CA ASP A 37 3.91 17.58 0.97
C ASP A 37 3.81 16.26 1.75
N ILE A 38 3.49 16.34 3.04
CA ILE A 38 3.42 15.17 3.94
C ILE A 38 2.32 14.18 3.55
N ASP A 39 1.24 14.69 2.95
CA ASP A 39 0.06 13.92 2.58
C ASP A 39 0.08 13.47 1.11
N ARG A 40 1.00 14.01 0.33
CA ARG A 40 1.09 13.75 -1.10
C ARG A 40 2.53 13.61 -1.56
N TRP A 41 3.03 12.39 -1.50
CA TRP A 41 4.36 12.07 -1.97
C TRP A 41 4.42 11.90 -3.49
N ASP A 42 5.42 12.50 -4.13
CA ASP A 42 5.69 12.25 -5.54
C ASP A 42 6.84 11.26 -5.73
N PHE A 43 6.58 10.23 -6.51
CA PHE A 43 7.51 9.12 -6.72
C PHE A 43 8.30 9.34 -8.01
N PRO A 44 9.58 8.95 -8.06
CA PRO A 44 10.35 9.00 -9.30
C PRO A 44 9.77 8.08 -10.38
N VAL A 45 9.84 8.51 -11.65
CA VAL A 45 9.44 7.69 -12.79
C VAL A 45 10.23 6.38 -12.80
N GLY A 46 9.53 5.26 -13.00
CA GLY A 46 10.11 3.92 -12.90
C GLY A 46 9.88 3.24 -11.55
N THR A 47 9.33 3.96 -10.55
CA THR A 47 8.89 3.35 -9.27
C THR A 47 7.86 2.26 -9.53
N ARG A 48 7.94 1.18 -8.78
CA ARG A 48 7.00 0.07 -8.85
C ARG A 48 6.56 -0.37 -7.46
N PHE A 49 5.27 -0.68 -7.34
CA PHE A 49 4.67 -1.28 -6.16
C PHE A 49 4.04 -2.61 -6.53
N TRP A 50 4.21 -3.60 -5.69
CA TRP A 50 3.53 -4.89 -5.80
C TRP A 50 2.69 -5.15 -4.55
N LYS A 51 1.53 -5.74 -4.76
CA LYS A 51 0.65 -6.19 -3.68
C LYS A 51 0.14 -7.59 -4.01
N GLU A 52 0.62 -8.57 -3.27
CA GLU A 52 0.20 -9.96 -3.37
C GLU A 52 -0.96 -10.23 -2.41
N PHE A 53 -1.94 -10.99 -2.87
CA PHE A 53 -3.08 -11.44 -2.09
C PHE A 53 -3.07 -12.97 -2.01
N ALA A 54 -3.16 -13.48 -0.78
CA ALA A 54 -3.21 -14.91 -0.52
C ALA A 54 -4.41 -15.25 0.38
N PHE A 55 -5.02 -16.38 0.14
CA PHE A 55 -6.10 -16.94 0.96
C PHE A 55 -5.69 -18.35 1.39
N ASN A 56 -5.79 -18.64 2.69
CA ASN A 56 -5.40 -19.93 3.25
C ASN A 56 -3.99 -20.39 2.84
N GLY A 57 -3.05 -19.44 2.77
CA GLY A 57 -1.67 -19.69 2.38
C GLY A 57 -1.43 -19.89 0.86
N ARG A 58 -2.46 -19.79 0.02
CA ARG A 58 -2.34 -19.86 -1.45
C ARG A 58 -2.41 -18.45 -2.04
N LYS A 59 -1.43 -18.10 -2.85
CA LYS A 59 -1.44 -16.86 -3.64
C LYS A 59 -2.52 -16.94 -4.71
N VAL A 60 -3.28 -15.86 -4.85
CA VAL A 60 -4.35 -15.74 -5.84
C VAL A 60 -3.99 -14.72 -6.89
N GLU A 61 -3.62 -13.51 -6.46
CA GLU A 61 -3.21 -12.46 -7.37
C GLU A 61 -2.02 -11.66 -6.85
N THR A 62 -1.31 -11.01 -7.77
CA THR A 62 -0.34 -9.95 -7.46
C THR A 62 -0.64 -8.76 -8.36
N ARG A 63 -0.94 -7.61 -7.75
CA ARG A 63 -1.13 -6.34 -8.45
C ARG A 63 0.18 -5.59 -8.55
N LEU A 64 0.43 -5.00 -9.72
CA LEU A 64 1.55 -4.11 -10.01
C LEU A 64 1.04 -2.71 -10.31
N LEU A 65 1.59 -1.72 -9.65
CA LEU A 65 1.47 -0.30 -9.99
C LEU A 65 2.85 0.18 -10.43
N ARG A 66 2.93 0.87 -11.57
CA ARG A 66 4.19 1.40 -12.12
C ARG A 66 4.02 2.84 -12.54
N LYS A 67 4.94 3.71 -12.11
CA LYS A 67 5.01 5.09 -12.55
C LYS A 67 5.71 5.18 -13.90
N ASP A 68 4.97 5.50 -14.95
CA ASP A 68 5.46 5.56 -16.32
C ASP A 68 5.86 6.97 -16.76
N GLY A 69 5.34 7.99 -16.09
CA GLY A 69 5.63 9.39 -16.36
C GLY A 69 5.26 10.27 -15.16
N PRO A 70 5.50 11.59 -15.21
CA PRO A 70 5.29 12.49 -14.08
C PRO A 70 3.90 12.39 -13.42
N ALA A 71 2.85 12.21 -14.24
CA ALA A 71 1.47 12.06 -13.78
C ALA A 71 0.82 10.75 -14.26
N ASN A 72 1.61 9.79 -14.76
CA ASN A 72 1.07 8.59 -15.36
C ASN A 72 1.47 7.35 -14.59
N TRP A 73 0.45 6.57 -14.20
CA TRP A 73 0.59 5.26 -13.59
C TRP A 73 -0.08 4.18 -14.45
N SER A 74 0.54 3.04 -14.55
CA SER A 74 -0.04 1.82 -15.14
C SER A 74 -0.32 0.79 -14.06
N PHE A 75 -1.37 0.01 -14.30
CA PHE A 75 -1.90 -0.99 -13.40
C PHE A 75 -1.97 -2.33 -14.12
N ALA A 76 -1.57 -3.40 -13.44
CA ALA A 76 -1.69 -4.75 -13.94
C ALA A 76 -1.97 -5.71 -12.79
N SER A 77 -2.82 -6.71 -13.01
CA SER A 77 -3.02 -7.82 -12.09
C SER A 77 -2.50 -9.11 -12.73
N TYR A 78 -1.85 -9.93 -11.93
CA TYR A 78 -1.34 -11.24 -12.32
C TYR A 78 -2.02 -12.30 -11.47
N VAL A 79 -2.52 -13.36 -12.11
CA VAL A 79 -3.20 -14.48 -11.46
C VAL A 79 -2.23 -15.64 -11.30
N TRP A 80 -2.07 -16.13 -10.08
CA TRP A 80 -1.20 -17.25 -9.77
C TRP A 80 -1.80 -18.58 -10.28
N ASN A 81 -0.95 -19.40 -10.89
CA ASN A 81 -1.32 -20.74 -11.28
C ASN A 81 -1.51 -21.67 -10.05
N ASP A 82 -2.17 -22.80 -10.25
CA ASP A 82 -2.41 -23.77 -9.16
C ASP A 82 -1.14 -24.32 -8.54
N ALA A 83 -0.06 -24.46 -9.32
CA ALA A 83 1.23 -24.92 -8.85
C ALA A 83 1.98 -23.87 -7.99
N GLN A 84 1.51 -22.63 -7.93
CA GLN A 84 2.13 -21.51 -7.18
C GLN A 84 3.56 -21.18 -7.64
N THR A 85 3.88 -21.49 -8.89
CA THR A 85 5.22 -21.33 -9.48
C THR A 85 5.31 -20.12 -10.40
N ASP A 86 4.18 -19.70 -10.98
CA ASP A 86 4.12 -18.61 -11.96
C ASP A 86 2.76 -17.90 -11.91
N ALA A 87 2.70 -16.70 -12.49
CA ALA A 87 1.49 -15.90 -12.54
C ALA A 87 1.32 -15.28 -13.94
N GLU A 88 0.12 -15.39 -14.50
CA GLU A 88 -0.25 -14.86 -15.79
C GLU A 88 -0.93 -13.50 -15.69
N LEU A 89 -0.72 -12.64 -16.68
CA LEU A 89 -1.38 -11.34 -16.76
C LEU A 89 -2.90 -11.54 -16.89
N ALA A 90 -3.64 -10.95 -15.97
CA ALA A 90 -5.10 -10.95 -16.03
C ALA A 90 -5.64 -10.10 -17.19
N PRO A 91 -6.83 -10.43 -17.71
CA PRO A 91 -7.52 -9.57 -18.67
C PRO A 91 -7.70 -8.15 -18.15
N VAL A 92 -7.69 -7.16 -19.05
CA VAL A 92 -7.88 -5.73 -18.71
C VAL A 92 -9.21 -5.49 -18.01
N ASP A 93 -10.24 -6.25 -18.34
CA ASP A 93 -11.58 -6.19 -17.76
C ASP A 93 -11.69 -6.95 -16.41
N GLY A 94 -10.56 -7.49 -15.93
CA GLY A 94 -10.54 -8.26 -14.68
C GLY A 94 -11.15 -9.64 -14.80
N ILE A 95 -11.30 -10.34 -13.68
CA ILE A 95 -11.93 -11.67 -13.60
C ILE A 95 -12.93 -11.67 -12.44
N PRO A 96 -14.23 -11.73 -12.71
CA PRO A 96 -15.22 -11.80 -11.66
C PRO A 96 -15.18 -13.16 -10.96
N ALA A 97 -15.24 -13.15 -9.63
CA ALA A 97 -15.47 -14.36 -8.83
C ALA A 97 -14.46 -15.52 -9.08
N ILE A 98 -13.15 -15.20 -9.11
CA ILE A 98 -12.11 -16.19 -9.45
C ILE A 98 -11.96 -17.31 -8.41
N VAL A 99 -12.01 -17.00 -7.13
CA VAL A 99 -11.82 -17.96 -6.03
C VAL A 99 -12.84 -17.75 -4.92
N GLU A 100 -13.41 -18.83 -4.40
CA GLU A 100 -14.25 -18.79 -3.22
C GLU A 100 -13.38 -18.65 -1.97
N VAL A 101 -13.59 -17.56 -1.22
CA VAL A 101 -12.80 -17.20 -0.03
C VAL A 101 -13.56 -17.50 1.27
N ALA A 102 -14.88 -17.63 1.19
CA ALA A 102 -15.78 -18.10 2.25
C ALA A 102 -17.09 -18.58 1.59
N PRO A 103 -17.93 -19.37 2.29
CA PRO A 103 -19.20 -19.84 1.73
C PRO A 103 -20.03 -18.70 1.11
N GLY A 104 -20.28 -18.77 -0.18
CA GLY A 104 -21.03 -17.76 -0.94
C GLY A 104 -20.29 -16.44 -1.20
N ARG A 105 -19.04 -16.29 -0.80
CA ARG A 105 -18.23 -15.09 -1.05
C ARG A 105 -17.02 -15.45 -1.92
N ARG A 106 -16.91 -14.79 -3.05
CA ARG A 106 -15.84 -15.01 -4.01
C ARG A 106 -15.01 -13.74 -4.18
N HIS A 107 -13.69 -13.90 -4.26
CA HIS A 107 -12.75 -12.85 -4.60
C HIS A 107 -12.75 -12.60 -6.11
N ALA A 108 -12.67 -11.35 -6.53
CA ALA A 108 -12.56 -10.93 -7.92
C ALA A 108 -11.21 -10.29 -8.19
N ILE A 109 -10.67 -10.49 -9.37
CA ILE A 109 -9.54 -9.72 -9.88
C ILE A 109 -10.12 -8.43 -10.48
N PRO A 110 -9.74 -7.24 -10.00
CA PRO A 110 -10.28 -5.99 -10.52
C PRO A 110 -9.83 -5.75 -11.96
N SER A 111 -10.67 -5.06 -12.71
CA SER A 111 -10.29 -4.46 -13.98
C SER A 111 -9.26 -3.34 -13.79
N VAL A 112 -8.62 -2.92 -14.88
CA VAL A 112 -7.73 -1.74 -14.85
C VAL A 112 -8.53 -0.48 -14.51
N GLU A 113 -9.79 -0.39 -14.93
CA GLU A 113 -10.67 0.74 -14.61
C GLU A 113 -11.05 0.78 -13.13
N ASP A 114 -11.31 -0.37 -12.50
CA ASP A 114 -11.53 -0.46 -11.04
C ASP A 114 -10.28 0.01 -10.27
N CYS A 115 -9.09 -0.32 -10.75
CA CYS A 115 -7.86 0.18 -10.15
C CYS A 115 -7.80 1.71 -10.23
N ARG A 116 -8.07 2.28 -11.42
CA ARG A 116 -8.07 3.72 -11.65
C ARG A 116 -9.12 4.44 -10.81
N ALA A 117 -10.31 3.88 -10.67
CA ALA A 117 -11.39 4.49 -9.89
C ALA A 117 -10.95 4.85 -8.46
N CYS A 118 -10.09 4.04 -7.83
CA CYS A 118 -9.54 4.33 -6.50
C CYS A 118 -8.23 5.13 -6.57
N HIS A 119 -7.34 4.82 -7.52
CA HIS A 119 -5.99 5.39 -7.55
C HIS A 119 -5.90 6.75 -8.25
N ASP A 120 -6.70 7.00 -9.29
CA ASP A 120 -6.71 8.29 -9.99
C ASP A 120 -7.56 9.36 -9.26
N SER A 121 -8.49 8.94 -8.38
CA SER A 121 -9.38 9.85 -7.63
C SER A 121 -8.86 10.23 -6.25
N ALA A 122 -7.88 9.51 -5.71
CA ALA A 122 -7.30 9.77 -4.39
C ALA A 122 -6.32 10.96 -4.43
N ARG A 123 -6.07 11.58 -3.24
CA ARG A 123 -5.04 12.64 -3.11
C ARG A 123 -3.64 12.15 -3.45
N THR A 124 -3.40 10.86 -3.28
CA THR A 124 -2.16 10.17 -3.66
C THR A 124 -2.51 8.91 -4.42
N GLU A 125 -1.83 8.67 -5.52
CA GLU A 125 -2.04 7.49 -6.37
C GLU A 125 -1.62 6.19 -5.65
N ILE A 126 -0.82 6.28 -4.59
CA ILE A 126 -0.36 5.11 -3.84
C ILE A 126 -1.02 5.07 -2.46
N LEU A 127 -2.12 4.35 -2.40
CA LEU A 127 -2.86 4.15 -1.17
C LEU A 127 -2.06 3.28 -0.18
N GLY A 128 -1.97 3.74 1.06
CA GLY A 128 -1.25 3.00 2.11
C GLY A 128 0.27 3.20 2.13
N PHE A 129 0.81 4.18 1.39
CA PHE A 129 2.23 4.52 1.41
C PHE A 129 2.41 6.03 1.64
N THR A 130 2.19 6.48 2.85
CA THR A 130 2.33 7.87 3.31
C THR A 130 3.07 7.92 4.64
N ALA A 131 3.42 9.12 5.11
CA ALA A 131 4.07 9.30 6.41
C ALA A 131 3.26 8.66 7.56
N LEU A 132 1.95 8.85 7.58
CA LEU A 132 1.07 8.24 8.58
C LEU A 132 1.06 6.71 8.47
N GLN A 133 0.93 6.18 7.26
CA GLN A 133 0.80 4.74 7.03
C GLN A 133 2.08 3.95 7.36
N LEU A 134 3.25 4.60 7.20
CA LEU A 134 4.56 4.01 7.50
C LEU A 134 5.13 4.48 8.84
N SER A 135 4.37 5.24 9.63
CA SER A 135 4.78 5.74 10.94
C SER A 135 5.33 4.64 11.82
N ASP A 136 6.40 4.95 12.55
CA ASP A 136 6.98 4.05 13.56
C ASP A 136 6.12 3.99 14.83
N GLU A 137 5.26 5.00 15.07
CA GLU A 137 4.25 4.98 16.13
C GLU A 137 2.96 4.30 15.64
N ARG A 138 3.01 2.97 15.57
CA ARG A 138 1.88 2.15 15.09
C ARG A 138 0.72 2.16 16.08
N ASP A 139 -0.52 2.16 15.54
CA ASP A 139 -1.72 1.98 16.33
C ASP A 139 -1.95 0.48 16.60
N PRO A 140 -1.86 0.03 17.87
CA PRO A 140 -2.06 -1.38 18.19
C PRO A 140 -3.51 -1.86 17.99
N ASN A 141 -4.47 -0.94 17.86
CA ASN A 141 -5.88 -1.24 17.64
C ASN A 141 -6.31 -1.06 16.17
N ALA A 142 -5.37 -0.80 15.26
CA ALA A 142 -5.69 -0.61 13.85
C ALA A 142 -6.36 -1.86 13.27
N PRO A 143 -7.59 -1.73 12.68
CA PRO A 143 -8.29 -2.86 12.09
C PRO A 143 -7.47 -3.49 10.96
N HIS A 144 -7.44 -4.82 10.92
CA HIS A 144 -6.73 -5.60 9.89
C HIS A 144 -5.22 -5.32 9.79
N ALA A 145 -4.62 -4.67 10.81
CA ALA A 145 -3.19 -4.42 10.84
C ALA A 145 -2.40 -5.72 10.69
N GLU A 146 -1.37 -5.67 9.88
CA GLU A 146 -0.43 -6.77 9.68
C GLU A 146 0.82 -6.52 10.54
N THR A 147 1.46 -7.59 10.99
CA THR A 147 2.66 -7.49 11.81
C THR A 147 3.80 -6.86 11.00
N LEU A 148 4.41 -5.81 11.56
CA LEU A 148 5.64 -5.24 11.02
C LEU A 148 6.79 -6.20 11.30
N ALA A 149 7.29 -6.88 10.27
CA ALA A 149 8.39 -7.81 10.38
C ALA A 149 9.76 -7.08 10.26
N PRO A 150 10.82 -7.65 10.83
CA PRO A 150 12.18 -7.12 10.64
C PRO A 150 12.53 -6.97 9.14
N GLY A 151 13.12 -5.83 8.79
CA GLY A 151 13.49 -5.51 7.40
C GLY A 151 12.35 -4.94 6.55
N MET A 152 11.15 -4.79 7.09
CA MET A 152 10.10 -4.00 6.44
C MET A 152 10.40 -2.51 6.56
N LEU A 153 10.07 -1.78 5.49
CA LEU A 153 10.26 -0.34 5.39
C LEU A 153 9.33 0.39 6.37
N THR A 154 9.90 1.31 7.14
CA THR A 154 9.19 2.24 8.00
C THR A 154 9.50 3.67 7.57
N LEU A 155 8.78 4.65 8.13
CA LEU A 155 9.05 6.06 7.89
C LEU A 155 10.49 6.43 8.32
N ARG A 156 10.93 5.93 9.47
CA ARG A 156 12.30 6.11 9.95
C ARG A 156 13.31 5.56 8.96
N ALA A 157 13.13 4.33 8.48
CA ALA A 157 14.03 3.70 7.51
C ALA A 157 14.10 4.51 6.20
N LEU A 158 12.96 5.00 5.68
CA LEU A 158 12.93 5.88 4.49
C LEU A 158 13.80 7.14 4.67
N ILE A 159 13.78 7.73 5.87
CA ILE A 159 14.52 8.95 6.20
C ILE A 159 16.01 8.64 6.38
N GLU A 160 16.35 7.61 7.16
CA GLU A 160 17.73 7.20 7.46
C GLU A 160 18.46 6.73 6.20
N GLU A 161 17.78 6.01 5.31
CA GLU A 161 18.32 5.54 4.02
C GLU A 161 18.29 6.63 2.92
N ARG A 162 17.86 7.86 3.25
CA ARG A 162 17.76 9.01 2.34
C ARG A 162 16.89 8.77 1.12
N LEU A 163 15.82 8.01 1.31
CA LEU A 163 14.83 7.72 0.27
C LEU A 163 13.73 8.80 0.19
N LEU A 164 13.73 9.78 1.10
CA LEU A 164 12.85 10.96 1.07
C LEU A 164 13.64 12.25 0.83
N THR A 165 13.05 13.15 0.04
CA THR A 165 13.56 14.51 -0.22
C THR A 165 12.39 15.51 -0.08
N PRO A 166 12.50 16.58 0.77
CA PRO A 166 13.56 16.81 1.75
C PRO A 166 13.62 15.75 2.85
N ALA A 167 14.74 15.65 3.53
CA ALA A 167 14.86 14.78 4.69
C ALA A 167 13.95 15.29 5.81
N ARG A 168 12.93 14.53 6.17
CA ARG A 168 11.87 14.88 7.13
C ARG A 168 12.24 14.40 8.54
N LEU A 169 13.34 14.90 9.09
CA LEU A 169 13.79 14.55 10.45
C LEU A 169 12.79 14.94 11.54
N ASP A 170 11.94 15.92 11.28
CA ASP A 170 10.80 16.28 12.12
C ASP A 170 9.85 15.08 12.35
N LEU A 171 9.62 14.26 11.33
CA LEU A 171 8.75 13.10 11.40
C LEU A 171 9.37 11.89 12.15
N VAL A 172 10.68 11.91 12.37
CA VAL A 172 11.36 10.93 13.24
C VAL A 172 11.23 11.35 14.69
N ALA A 173 11.36 12.65 14.97
CA ALA A 173 11.23 13.20 16.32
C ALA A 173 9.78 13.17 16.83
N THR A 174 8.83 13.39 15.94
CA THR A 174 7.39 13.34 16.22
C THR A 174 6.69 12.51 15.13
N PRO A 175 6.64 11.17 15.28
CA PRO A 175 6.04 10.31 14.29
C PRO A 175 4.55 10.63 14.08
N PRO A 176 4.06 10.67 12.84
CA PRO A 176 2.66 10.96 12.55
C PRO A 176 1.72 9.94 13.19
N ARG A 177 0.65 10.46 13.79
CA ARG A 177 -0.41 9.64 14.40
C ARG A 177 -1.75 10.35 14.29
N ILE A 178 -2.82 9.57 14.25
CA ILE A 178 -4.18 10.11 14.36
C ILE A 178 -4.41 10.65 15.78
N ALA A 179 -4.74 11.93 15.87
CA ALA A 179 -5.20 12.53 17.12
C ALA A 179 -6.65 12.10 17.40
N ALA A 180 -6.91 11.53 18.57
CA ALA A 180 -8.24 11.09 18.95
C ALA A 180 -8.37 11.04 20.49
N PRO A 181 -9.60 11.19 21.05
CA PRO A 181 -9.83 11.17 22.49
C PRO A 181 -9.60 9.79 23.12
N ASP A 182 -9.72 8.71 22.34
CA ASP A 182 -9.55 7.33 22.80
C ASP A 182 -9.02 6.42 21.68
N ALA A 183 -8.61 5.20 22.07
CA ALA A 183 -8.00 4.23 21.16
C ALA A 183 -8.96 3.72 20.08
N THR A 184 -10.24 3.54 20.38
CA THR A 184 -11.25 3.08 19.41
C THR A 184 -11.49 4.14 18.35
N THR A 185 -11.70 5.37 18.76
CA THR A 185 -11.86 6.51 17.85
C THR A 185 -10.63 6.67 16.97
N ARG A 186 -9.42 6.56 17.54
CA ARG A 186 -8.17 6.59 16.76
C ARG A 186 -8.15 5.53 15.67
N ALA A 187 -8.45 4.28 16.02
CA ALA A 187 -8.45 3.15 15.09
C ALA A 187 -9.46 3.32 13.95
N VAL A 188 -10.68 3.79 14.27
CA VAL A 188 -11.72 4.07 13.28
C VAL A 188 -11.32 5.21 12.34
N LEU A 189 -10.84 6.33 12.89
CA LEU A 189 -10.39 7.46 12.08
C LEU A 189 -9.20 7.08 11.19
N GLY A 190 -8.25 6.31 11.70
CA GLY A 190 -7.12 5.78 10.93
C GLY A 190 -7.57 4.88 9.77
N TYR A 191 -8.56 4.04 10.02
CA TYR A 191 -9.14 3.19 8.99
C TYR A 191 -9.87 4.00 7.90
N LEU A 192 -10.57 5.06 8.26
CA LEU A 192 -11.24 5.96 7.32
C LEU A 192 -10.26 6.85 6.56
N HIS A 193 -9.18 7.32 7.20
CA HIS A 193 -8.17 8.18 6.57
C HIS A 193 -7.44 7.53 5.40
N ARG A 194 -7.41 6.22 5.32
CA ARG A 194 -6.73 5.49 4.23
C ARG A 194 -7.30 5.76 2.84
N ASP A 195 -8.60 6.11 2.75
CA ASP A 195 -9.31 6.27 1.47
C ASP A 195 -9.08 7.65 0.82
N GLY A 196 -8.19 8.48 1.40
CA GLY A 196 -7.85 9.79 0.84
C GLY A 196 -8.96 10.84 0.96
N ASP A 197 -10.12 10.49 1.50
CA ASP A 197 -11.23 11.42 1.68
C ASP A 197 -11.29 12.00 3.11
N HIS A 198 -11.00 13.30 3.17
CA HIS A 198 -11.58 14.34 4.01
C HIS A 198 -11.91 14.06 5.49
N VAL A 199 -11.01 13.48 6.22
CA VAL A 199 -10.94 13.84 7.63
C VAL A 199 -9.77 14.81 7.77
N HIS A 200 -10.05 16.12 7.81
CA HIS A 200 -9.10 17.11 8.26
C HIS A 200 -8.77 16.79 9.73
N LEU A 201 -7.83 15.87 9.89
CA LEU A 201 -7.25 15.59 11.18
C LEU A 201 -6.20 16.65 11.38
N GLY A 202 -6.42 17.56 12.33
CA GLY A 202 -5.39 18.49 12.76
C GLY A 202 -4.17 17.68 13.20
N ILE A 203 -3.14 17.67 12.36
CA ILE A 203 -1.80 17.21 12.70
C ILE A 203 -1.05 18.40 13.28
#